data_7dba1b190ada0814fce5ea74820d50d3
#
_entry.id   7dba1b190ada0814fce5ea74820d50d3
#
_cell.length_a   1.000
_cell.length_b   1.000
_cell.length_c   1.000
_cell.angle_alpha   90.00
_cell.angle_beta   90.00
_cell.angle_gamma   90.00
#
_symmetry.space_group_name_H-M   'P 1'
#
loop_
_entity.id
_entity.type
_entity.pdbx_description
1 polymer ?
#
loop_
_entity_poly.entity_id
_entity_poly.type
_entity_poly.pdbx_seq_one_letter_code
_entity_poly.pdbx_strand_id
1 'polypeptide(L)'
;LFGRGFGGGNSIDVDVRGADLEEILQVALRATGKIGGVLPREEGHQIRPIPGLELGAPEVRLVPDRVRLADAGVTARDFGMTVDAFNDGLRVTEITVDGERIDLTLMGPETSAMRTQGIGALPIVTRDGLILPAEELARVDVTAGPTEIRHIERERTVTVQVSLADGMPLEQAMDVLEQDVIASLREEGMPPGVDIRLSGTADQLERTFAELRIDLLMSLVIVYLVMAVLFESFLYP
;
A
#
# COMPACT_ATOMS: atom_id res chain seq x y z
N LEU A 1 15.26 -21.99 7.16
CA LEU A 1 14.94 -20.65 6.61
C LEU A 1 13.86 -20.72 5.52
N PHE A 2 12.95 -21.69 5.62
CA PHE A 2 11.76 -21.82 4.77
C PHE A 2 10.54 -21.94 5.70
N GLY A 3 10.23 -20.87 6.39
CA GLY A 3 9.14 -20.84 7.36
C GLY A 3 8.41 -19.51 7.37
N ARG A 4 7.99 -19.04 6.18
CA ARG A 4 6.89 -18.09 6.07
C ARG A 4 5.84 -18.68 5.16
N GLY A 5 4.98 -19.41 5.81
CA GLY A 5 3.62 -19.77 5.64
C GLY A 5 3.07 -19.44 4.25
N PHE A 6 3.07 -20.43 3.39
CA PHE A 6 1.91 -20.64 2.55
C PHE A 6 0.74 -20.86 3.52
N GLY A 7 0.20 -19.79 4.05
CA GLY A 7 -1.13 -19.76 4.60
C GLY A 7 -2.09 -19.92 3.42
N GLY A 8 -2.16 -21.14 2.90
CA GLY A 8 -3.24 -21.59 2.03
C GLY A 8 -4.51 -21.76 2.88
N GLY A 9 -4.87 -20.76 3.65
CA GLY A 9 -6.15 -20.62 4.27
C GLY A 9 -7.11 -20.00 3.26
N ASN A 10 -8.37 -20.35 3.33
CA ASN A 10 -9.50 -19.80 2.61
C ASN A 10 -9.56 -18.28 2.78
N SER A 11 -8.70 -17.51 2.10
CA SER A 11 -8.69 -16.06 2.15
C SER A 11 -8.83 -15.46 0.76
N ILE A 12 -9.63 -14.42 0.68
CA ILE A 12 -9.86 -13.61 -0.51
C ILE A 12 -9.35 -12.20 -0.21
N ASP A 13 -8.61 -11.65 -1.14
CA ASP A 13 -8.14 -10.28 -1.07
C ASP A 13 -9.00 -9.40 -1.98
N VAL A 14 -9.54 -8.33 -1.43
CA VAL A 14 -10.28 -7.30 -2.17
C VAL A 14 -9.38 -6.08 -2.26
N ASP A 15 -8.84 -5.82 -3.45
CA ASP A 15 -7.95 -4.70 -3.69
C ASP A 15 -8.73 -3.48 -4.17
N VAL A 16 -8.56 -2.37 -3.46
CA VAL A 16 -9.02 -1.05 -3.87
C VAL A 16 -7.82 -0.24 -4.32
N ARG A 17 -7.82 0.19 -5.57
CA ARG A 17 -6.67 0.81 -6.24
C ARG A 17 -7.02 2.19 -6.79
N GLY A 18 -6.04 3.08 -6.86
CA GLY A 18 -6.22 4.40 -7.45
C GLY A 18 -5.02 5.32 -7.27
N ALA A 19 -5.16 6.55 -7.76
CA ALA A 19 -4.11 7.56 -7.66
C ALA A 19 -4.13 8.31 -6.32
N ASP A 20 -5.34 8.58 -5.81
CA ASP A 20 -5.54 9.33 -4.56
C ASP A 20 -5.79 8.37 -3.38
N LEU A 21 -4.94 8.45 -2.36
CA LEU A 21 -5.00 7.56 -1.20
C LEU A 21 -6.26 7.80 -0.35
N GLU A 22 -6.73 9.04 -0.25
CA GLU A 22 -7.90 9.38 0.56
C GLU A 22 -9.17 8.80 -0.05
N GLU A 23 -9.31 8.89 -1.38
CA GLU A 23 -10.41 8.27 -2.13
C GLU A 23 -10.39 6.74 -2.01
N ILE A 24 -9.20 6.12 -2.12
CA ILE A 24 -9.02 4.68 -1.93
C ILE A 24 -9.46 4.25 -0.53
N LEU A 25 -9.04 4.98 0.51
CA LEU A 25 -9.41 4.68 1.90
C LEU A 25 -10.91 4.79 2.13
N GLN A 26 -11.59 5.79 1.55
CA GLN A 26 -13.03 5.94 1.66
C GLN A 26 -13.78 4.77 1.00
N VAL A 27 -13.33 4.33 -0.19
CA VAL A 27 -13.91 3.16 -0.86
C VAL A 27 -13.63 1.88 -0.08
N ALA A 28 -12.40 1.69 0.41
CA ALA A 28 -12.03 0.53 1.21
C ALA A 28 -12.79 0.45 2.54
N LEU A 29 -13.09 1.59 3.16
CA LEU A 29 -13.92 1.66 4.36
C LEU A 29 -15.36 1.21 4.06
N ARG A 30 -15.96 1.71 2.97
CA ARG A 30 -17.29 1.27 2.51
C ARG A 30 -17.31 -0.22 2.16
N ALA A 31 -16.28 -0.69 1.45
CA ALA A 31 -16.13 -2.11 1.12
C ALA A 31 -16.06 -2.98 2.39
N THR A 32 -15.23 -2.59 3.36
CA THR A 32 -15.12 -3.31 4.63
C THR A 32 -16.45 -3.38 5.38
N GLY A 33 -17.23 -2.30 5.39
CA GLY A 33 -18.57 -2.27 5.98
C GLY A 33 -19.55 -3.22 5.30
N LYS A 34 -19.58 -3.22 3.96
CA LYS A 34 -20.44 -4.14 3.17
C LYS A 34 -20.01 -5.60 3.35
N ILE A 35 -18.72 -5.88 3.29
CA ILE A 35 -18.18 -7.23 3.53
C ILE A 35 -18.60 -7.73 4.91
N GLY A 36 -18.53 -6.88 5.94
CA GLY A 36 -18.98 -7.24 7.28
C GLY A 36 -20.48 -7.50 7.40
N GLY A 37 -21.29 -6.92 6.52
CA GLY A 37 -22.72 -7.19 6.43
C GLY A 37 -23.07 -8.53 5.75
N VAL A 38 -22.27 -8.94 4.78
CA VAL A 38 -22.49 -10.16 3.99
C VAL A 38 -21.75 -11.37 4.58
N LEU A 39 -20.55 -11.13 5.13
CA LEU A 39 -19.71 -12.13 5.80
C LEU A 39 -19.47 -11.71 7.25
N PRO A 40 -20.44 -11.92 8.15
CA PRO A 40 -20.35 -11.42 9.51
C PRO A 40 -19.26 -12.16 10.32
N ARG A 41 -18.61 -11.43 11.20
CA ARG A 41 -17.56 -11.98 12.08
C ARG A 41 -18.11 -13.02 13.05
N GLU A 42 -19.40 -12.96 13.36
CA GLU A 42 -20.09 -13.91 14.25
C GLU A 42 -20.13 -15.32 13.67
N GLU A 43 -20.06 -15.45 12.34
CA GLU A 43 -19.96 -16.72 11.63
C GLU A 43 -18.52 -17.25 11.53
N GLY A 44 -17.55 -16.54 12.10
CA GLY A 44 -16.14 -16.93 12.11
C GLY A 44 -15.30 -16.32 10.99
N HIS A 45 -15.86 -15.44 10.18
CA HIS A 45 -15.12 -14.70 9.16
C HIS A 45 -14.24 -13.61 9.78
N GLN A 46 -13.06 -13.38 9.20
CA GLN A 46 -12.16 -12.32 9.65
C GLN A 46 -11.91 -11.33 8.50
N ILE A 47 -12.10 -10.06 8.78
CA ILE A 47 -11.88 -8.99 7.81
C ILE A 47 -10.74 -8.12 8.33
N ARG A 48 -9.67 -8.05 7.55
CA ARG A 48 -8.46 -7.31 7.91
C ARG A 48 -8.02 -6.38 6.76
N PRO A 49 -8.17 -5.07 6.90
CA PRO A 49 -7.59 -4.12 5.95
C PRO A 49 -6.07 -4.04 6.13
N ILE A 50 -5.35 -3.97 4.99
CA ILE A 50 -3.89 -3.89 4.92
C ILE A 50 -3.51 -2.80 3.90
N PRO A 51 -2.78 -1.76 4.30
CA PRO A 51 -2.13 -1.52 5.61
C PRO A 51 -3.11 -1.12 6.71
N GLY A 52 -4.14 -0.59 6.60
CA GLY A 52 -5.13 -0.11 7.55
C GLY A 52 -6.02 0.93 6.88
N LEU A 53 -7.17 1.24 7.48
CA LEU A 53 -8.10 2.22 6.93
C LEU A 53 -7.93 3.62 7.54
N GLU A 54 -7.03 3.76 8.50
CA GLU A 54 -6.82 5.01 9.20
C GLU A 54 -5.48 5.64 8.80
N LEU A 55 -5.50 6.92 8.54
CA LEU A 55 -4.32 7.76 8.52
C LEU A 55 -3.92 7.99 9.98
N GLY A 56 -3.15 7.06 10.56
CA GLY A 56 -2.97 7.00 12.01
C GLY A 56 -1.61 7.45 12.53
N ALA A 57 -0.61 7.59 11.68
CA ALA A 57 0.69 8.05 12.09
C ALA A 57 0.72 9.58 12.16
N PRO A 58 1.05 10.17 13.33
CA PRO A 58 1.25 11.60 13.40
C PRO A 58 2.44 12.00 12.52
N GLU A 59 2.20 12.87 11.55
CA GLU A 59 3.21 13.44 10.65
C GLU A 59 3.36 14.92 10.95
N VAL A 60 4.59 15.38 11.10
CA VAL A 60 4.92 16.80 11.18
C VAL A 60 5.51 17.23 9.86
N ARG A 61 4.81 18.12 9.18
CA ARG A 61 5.24 18.67 7.90
C ARG A 61 5.75 20.07 8.08
N LEU A 62 7.02 20.28 7.75
CA LEU A 62 7.65 21.60 7.69
C LEU A 62 7.55 22.10 6.24
N VAL A 63 6.80 23.18 6.03
CA VAL A 63 6.65 23.81 4.72
C VAL A 63 7.46 25.09 4.69
N PRO A 64 8.65 25.12 4.06
CA PRO A 64 9.53 26.29 4.05
C PRO A 64 8.89 27.47 3.34
N ASP A 65 8.95 28.66 3.96
CA ASP A 65 8.57 29.92 3.32
C ASP A 65 9.77 30.47 2.53
N ARG A 66 9.63 30.49 1.20
CA ARG A 66 10.72 30.90 0.31
C ARG A 66 11.18 32.35 0.51
N VAL A 67 10.27 33.23 0.88
CA VAL A 67 10.59 34.64 1.12
C VAL A 67 11.38 34.78 2.41
N ARG A 68 10.89 34.21 3.50
CA ARG A 68 11.59 34.23 4.80
C ARG A 68 12.94 33.57 4.74
N LEU A 69 13.07 32.43 4.02
CA LEU A 69 14.37 31.80 3.79
C LEU A 69 15.34 32.72 3.06
N ALA A 70 14.88 33.40 2.00
CA ALA A 70 15.70 34.31 1.22
C ALA A 70 16.15 35.52 2.07
N ASP A 71 15.25 36.08 2.86
CA ASP A 71 15.55 37.21 3.76
C ASP A 71 16.56 36.82 4.85
N ALA A 72 16.48 35.58 5.35
CA ALA A 72 17.44 35.03 6.32
C ALA A 72 18.75 34.52 5.69
N GLY A 73 18.87 34.55 4.34
CA GLY A 73 20.03 34.01 3.62
C GLY A 73 20.22 32.51 3.78
N VAL A 74 19.13 31.78 4.06
CA VAL A 74 19.13 30.31 4.23
C VAL A 74 18.57 29.66 2.97
N THR A 75 19.24 28.63 2.45
CA THR A 75 18.68 27.87 1.33
C THR A 75 17.71 26.80 1.84
N ALA A 76 16.74 26.41 1.01
CA ALA A 76 15.84 25.31 1.35
C ALA A 76 16.59 23.97 1.61
N ARG A 77 17.75 23.81 0.96
CA ARG A 77 18.63 22.65 1.18
C ARG A 77 19.26 22.68 2.57
N ASP A 78 19.83 23.83 2.96
CA ASP A 78 20.47 23.96 4.28
C ASP A 78 19.45 23.82 5.40
N PHE A 79 18.25 24.37 5.19
CA PHE A 79 17.10 24.17 6.09
C PHE A 79 16.78 22.68 6.24
N GLY A 80 16.58 21.94 5.12
CA GLY A 80 16.29 20.51 5.14
C GLY A 80 17.40 19.69 5.79
N MET A 81 18.66 19.95 5.45
CA MET A 81 19.82 19.27 6.04
C MET A 81 19.92 19.49 7.56
N THR A 82 19.58 20.69 8.04
CA THR A 82 19.54 20.95 9.48
C THR A 82 18.42 20.16 10.15
N VAL A 83 17.23 20.13 9.56
CA VAL A 83 16.11 19.34 10.09
C VAL A 83 16.45 17.85 10.12
N ASP A 84 17.07 17.30 9.06
CA ASP A 84 17.51 15.91 9.01
C ASP A 84 18.53 15.58 10.10
N ALA A 85 19.49 16.49 10.32
CA ALA A 85 20.49 16.29 11.36
C ALA A 85 19.90 16.20 12.78
N PHE A 86 18.78 16.90 13.03
CA PHE A 86 18.09 16.83 14.31
C PHE A 86 17.07 15.70 14.41
N ASN A 87 16.57 15.17 13.28
CA ASN A 87 15.54 14.10 13.26
C ASN A 87 16.20 12.71 13.17
N ASP A 88 16.75 12.36 12.03
CA ASP A 88 17.29 11.02 11.74
C ASP A 88 18.82 10.98 11.75
N GLY A 89 19.44 12.14 11.77
CA GLY A 89 20.88 12.31 11.59
C GLY A 89 21.28 12.46 10.13
N LEU A 90 22.23 13.38 9.90
CA LEU A 90 22.78 13.67 8.59
C LEU A 90 24.05 12.84 8.37
N ARG A 91 24.06 11.94 7.40
CA ARG A 91 25.28 11.25 6.98
C ARG A 91 26.20 12.24 6.26
N VAL A 92 27.35 12.53 6.88
CA VAL A 92 28.32 13.51 6.38
C VAL A 92 29.33 12.87 5.44
N THR A 93 29.94 11.77 5.85
CA THR A 93 30.97 11.04 5.10
C THR A 93 31.18 9.64 5.65
N GLU A 94 32.04 8.86 4.99
CA GLU A 94 32.56 7.61 5.52
C GLU A 94 33.95 7.83 6.11
N ILE A 95 34.24 7.19 7.24
CA ILE A 95 35.55 7.15 7.86
C ILE A 95 36.01 5.70 7.94
N THR A 96 37.32 5.50 7.95
CA THR A 96 37.90 4.17 8.13
C THR A 96 38.44 4.06 9.56
N VAL A 97 37.92 3.12 10.34
CA VAL A 97 38.36 2.81 11.69
C VAL A 97 38.75 1.34 11.72
N ASP A 98 39.97 1.04 12.15
CA ASP A 98 40.50 -0.33 12.22
C ASP A 98 40.37 -1.15 10.92
N GLY A 99 40.41 -0.48 9.75
CA GLY A 99 40.28 -1.10 8.43
C GLY A 99 38.85 -1.30 7.94
N GLU A 100 37.83 -1.01 8.74
CA GLU A 100 36.40 -1.02 8.35
C GLU A 100 35.91 0.38 8.02
N ARG A 101 35.07 0.47 6.98
CA ARG A 101 34.38 1.72 6.61
C ARG A 101 33.13 1.85 7.42
N ILE A 102 33.00 2.95 8.15
CA ILE A 102 31.83 3.27 8.94
C ILE A 102 31.30 4.66 8.54
N ASP A 103 30.00 4.82 8.60
CA ASP A 103 29.34 6.09 8.30
C ASP A 103 29.52 7.07 9.45
N LEU A 104 29.96 8.29 9.13
CA LEU A 104 29.96 9.40 10.08
C LEU A 104 28.64 10.15 9.96
N THR A 105 27.82 10.07 11.00
CA THR A 105 26.51 10.72 11.06
C THR A 105 26.54 11.85 12.07
N LEU A 106 26.14 13.05 11.64
CA LEU A 106 25.95 14.20 12.50
C LEU A 106 24.52 14.18 13.04
N MET A 107 24.36 14.16 14.36
CA MET A 107 23.06 14.16 15.01
C MET A 107 22.94 15.34 15.97
N GLY A 108 21.76 15.93 16.02
CA GLY A 108 21.39 16.88 17.08
C GLY A 108 21.18 16.19 18.42
N PRO A 109 21.11 16.92 19.53
CA PRO A 109 20.81 16.34 20.84
C PRO A 109 19.40 15.73 20.84
N GLU A 110 19.28 14.50 21.35
CA GLU A 110 18.03 13.69 21.34
C GLU A 110 16.82 14.39 21.97
N THR A 111 17.04 15.34 22.84
CA THR A 111 15.96 16.02 23.60
C THR A 111 15.09 16.93 22.75
N SER A 112 15.55 17.40 21.57
CA SER A 112 14.86 18.41 20.77
C SER A 112 13.88 17.79 19.76
N ALA A 113 14.18 16.62 19.19
CA ALA A 113 13.39 15.98 18.13
C ALA A 113 12.31 15.02 18.65
N MET A 114 12.44 14.50 19.87
CA MET A 114 11.50 13.51 20.44
C MET A 114 10.09 14.05 20.76
N ARG A 115 9.87 15.35 20.67
CA ARG A 115 8.54 15.94 20.89
C ARG A 115 8.09 16.68 19.65
N THR A 116 6.92 16.32 19.14
CA THR A 116 6.25 17.01 18.01
C THR A 116 6.26 18.53 18.17
N GLN A 117 6.17 19.02 19.42
CA GLN A 117 6.23 20.43 19.76
C GLN A 117 7.65 21.03 19.70
N GLY A 118 8.69 20.22 19.70
CA GLY A 118 10.08 20.67 19.65
C GLY A 118 10.60 20.95 18.23
N ILE A 119 9.92 20.43 17.21
CA ILE A 119 10.39 20.53 15.81
C ILE A 119 10.36 21.99 15.31
N GLY A 120 9.36 22.77 15.71
CA GLY A 120 9.30 24.21 15.35
C GLY A 120 10.43 25.03 15.96
N ALA A 121 10.95 24.63 17.10
CA ALA A 121 12.02 25.33 17.84
C ALA A 121 13.43 24.89 17.40
N LEU A 122 13.59 24.04 16.38
CA LEU A 122 14.91 23.62 15.88
C LEU A 122 15.74 24.83 15.44
N PRO A 123 17.04 24.91 15.88
CA PRO A 123 17.88 26.05 15.57
C PRO A 123 18.37 26.00 14.13
N ILE A 124 18.02 26.99 13.34
CA ILE A 124 18.51 27.19 11.97
C ILE A 124 19.50 28.35 11.97
N VAL A 125 20.71 28.08 11.49
CA VAL A 125 21.76 29.09 11.41
C VAL A 125 21.61 29.87 10.10
N THR A 126 21.47 31.20 10.21
CA THR A 126 21.42 32.10 9.05
C THR A 126 22.83 32.37 8.50
N ARG A 127 22.91 32.98 7.31
CA ARG A 127 24.16 33.34 6.68
C ARG A 127 25.00 34.30 7.54
N ASP A 128 24.36 35.16 8.31
CA ASP A 128 25.02 36.14 9.18
C ASP A 128 25.38 35.57 10.55
N GLY A 129 25.16 34.25 10.77
CA GLY A 129 25.46 33.60 12.03
C GLY A 129 24.38 33.77 13.10
N LEU A 130 23.23 34.32 12.77
CA LEU A 130 22.08 34.40 13.67
C LEU A 130 21.41 33.05 13.74
N ILE A 131 20.87 32.68 14.91
CA ILE A 131 20.12 31.43 15.10
C ILE A 131 18.62 31.79 15.18
N LEU A 132 17.84 31.25 14.25
CA LEU A 132 16.39 31.41 14.22
C LEU A 132 15.70 30.05 14.45
N PRO A 133 14.54 29.98 15.11
CA PRO A 133 13.75 28.77 15.20
C PRO A 133 13.15 28.43 13.83
N ALA A 134 13.00 27.14 13.54
CA ALA A 134 12.49 26.65 12.26
C ALA A 134 11.08 27.19 11.93
N GLU A 135 10.24 27.43 12.94
CA GLU A 135 8.88 27.98 12.79
C GLU A 135 8.85 29.43 12.25
N GLU A 136 9.92 30.18 12.40
CA GLU A 136 10.04 31.50 11.78
C GLU A 136 10.32 31.42 10.27
N LEU A 137 10.91 30.32 9.81
CA LEU A 137 11.31 30.10 8.42
C LEU A 137 10.39 29.15 7.66
N ALA A 138 9.57 28.38 8.37
CA ALA A 138 8.66 27.40 7.81
C ALA A 138 7.34 27.36 8.58
N ARG A 139 6.27 26.96 7.89
CA ARG A 139 5.01 26.60 8.56
C ARG A 139 5.11 25.16 9.06
N VAL A 140 4.74 24.93 10.31
CA VAL A 140 4.68 23.63 10.95
C VAL A 140 3.24 23.14 10.92
N ASP A 141 2.97 22.13 10.11
CA ASP A 141 1.65 21.51 10.01
C ASP A 141 1.73 20.12 10.68
N VAL A 142 0.86 19.86 11.66
CA VAL A 142 0.70 18.53 12.27
C VAL A 142 -0.48 17.88 11.57
N THR A 143 -0.23 16.78 10.91
CA THR A 143 -1.23 16.03 10.15
C THR A 143 -1.15 14.55 10.49
N ALA A 144 -2.10 13.77 9.99
CA ALA A 144 -2.03 12.33 10.05
C ALA A 144 -1.56 11.81 8.68
N GLY A 145 -0.52 11.03 8.70
CA GLY A 145 0.05 10.39 7.51
C GLY A 145 -0.26 8.89 7.46
N PRO A 146 -0.17 8.27 6.29
CA PRO A 146 -0.29 6.83 6.18
C PRO A 146 0.93 6.15 6.79
N THR A 147 0.70 5.11 7.57
CA THR A 147 1.79 4.31 8.17
C THR A 147 2.56 3.53 7.10
N GLU A 148 1.87 3.11 6.05
CA GLU A 148 2.41 2.35 4.93
C GLU A 148 1.63 2.68 3.66
N ILE A 149 2.31 2.85 2.54
CA ILE A 149 1.69 2.98 1.22
C ILE A 149 2.10 1.77 0.38
N ARG A 150 1.14 0.89 0.10
CA ARG A 150 1.37 -0.28 -0.76
C ARG A 150 1.08 0.06 -2.21
N HIS A 151 1.91 -0.51 -3.09
CA HIS A 151 1.71 -0.44 -4.53
C HIS A 151 1.61 -1.87 -5.08
N ILE A 152 0.55 -2.13 -5.82
CA ILE A 152 0.37 -3.36 -6.60
C ILE A 152 0.22 -2.94 -8.06
N GLU A 153 1.04 -3.52 -8.94
CA GLU A 153 1.07 -3.15 -10.37
C GLU A 153 1.31 -1.64 -10.63
N ARG A 154 2.07 -0.98 -9.76
CA ARG A 154 2.42 0.46 -9.76
C ARG A 154 1.29 1.40 -9.33
N GLU A 155 0.15 0.90 -8.91
CA GLU A 155 -0.96 1.68 -8.37
C GLU A 155 -1.01 1.57 -6.86
N ARG A 156 -1.34 2.67 -6.19
CA ARG A 156 -1.57 2.64 -4.74
C ARG A 156 -2.75 1.73 -4.44
N THR A 157 -2.59 0.86 -3.46
CA THR A 157 -3.57 -0.18 -3.17
C THR A 157 -3.79 -0.32 -1.68
N VAL A 158 -5.05 -0.41 -1.30
CA VAL A 158 -5.49 -0.90 0.01
C VAL A 158 -6.19 -2.23 -0.20
N THR A 159 -5.69 -3.26 0.45
CA THR A 159 -6.22 -4.62 0.36
C THR A 159 -7.09 -4.91 1.58
N VAL A 160 -8.32 -5.31 1.37
CA VAL A 160 -9.17 -5.85 2.43
C VAL A 160 -9.10 -7.37 2.34
N GLN A 161 -8.34 -7.97 3.24
CA GLN A 161 -8.19 -9.42 3.34
C GLN A 161 -9.38 -10.00 4.10
N VAL A 162 -10.06 -10.95 3.50
CA VAL A 162 -11.20 -11.69 4.05
C VAL A 162 -10.79 -13.14 4.25
N SER A 163 -10.65 -13.56 5.49
CA SER A 163 -10.43 -14.97 5.82
C SER A 163 -11.78 -15.63 6.11
N LEU A 164 -12.06 -16.67 5.39
CA LEU A 164 -13.36 -17.37 5.47
C LEU A 164 -13.41 -18.30 6.68
N ALA A 165 -14.61 -18.46 7.22
CA ALA A 165 -14.87 -19.47 8.25
C ALA A 165 -14.73 -20.88 7.68
N ASP A 166 -14.46 -21.85 8.55
CA ASP A 166 -14.38 -23.25 8.18
C ASP A 166 -15.71 -23.74 7.58
N GLY A 167 -15.62 -24.33 6.38
CA GLY A 167 -16.76 -24.91 5.69
C GLY A 167 -17.42 -24.05 4.61
N MET A 168 -17.04 -22.78 4.46
CA MET A 168 -17.49 -21.95 3.33
C MET A 168 -16.59 -22.18 2.11
N PRO A 169 -17.14 -22.61 0.95
CA PRO A 169 -16.38 -22.75 -0.27
C PRO A 169 -15.87 -21.39 -0.78
N LEU A 170 -14.63 -21.37 -1.27
CA LEU A 170 -14.00 -20.15 -1.78
C LEU A 170 -14.80 -19.53 -2.93
N GLU A 171 -15.29 -20.35 -3.87
CA GLU A 171 -16.11 -19.89 -5.01
C GLU A 171 -17.39 -19.17 -4.55
N GLN A 172 -18.10 -19.74 -3.58
CA GLN A 172 -19.31 -19.12 -3.06
C GLN A 172 -19.02 -17.77 -2.41
N ALA A 173 -17.92 -17.66 -1.68
CA ALA A 173 -17.50 -16.40 -1.07
C ALA A 173 -17.09 -15.36 -2.13
N MET A 174 -16.43 -15.80 -3.20
CA MET A 174 -16.08 -14.94 -4.34
C MET A 174 -17.33 -14.37 -5.02
N ASP A 175 -18.32 -15.23 -5.33
CA ASP A 175 -19.57 -14.82 -5.96
C ASP A 175 -20.32 -13.78 -5.11
N VAL A 176 -20.39 -14.03 -3.80
CA VAL A 176 -21.01 -13.11 -2.84
C VAL A 176 -20.27 -11.77 -2.80
N LEU A 177 -18.95 -11.78 -2.74
CA LEU A 177 -18.14 -10.55 -2.72
C LEU A 177 -18.26 -9.78 -4.04
N GLU A 178 -18.28 -10.46 -5.19
CA GLU A 178 -18.40 -9.80 -6.48
C GLU A 178 -19.80 -9.19 -6.67
N GLN A 179 -20.87 -9.95 -6.36
CA GLN A 179 -22.25 -9.53 -6.62
C GLN A 179 -22.79 -8.55 -5.57
N ASP A 180 -22.59 -8.84 -4.28
CA ASP A 180 -23.22 -8.07 -3.20
C ASP A 180 -22.34 -6.92 -2.71
N VAL A 181 -21.03 -6.99 -2.90
CA VAL A 181 -20.09 -5.95 -2.45
C VAL A 181 -19.60 -5.11 -3.62
N ILE A 182 -18.86 -5.74 -4.56
CA ILE A 182 -18.18 -5.01 -5.63
C ILE A 182 -19.17 -4.39 -6.60
N ALA A 183 -20.16 -5.18 -7.09
CA ALA A 183 -21.18 -4.67 -8.00
C ALA A 183 -22.00 -3.55 -7.34
N SER A 184 -22.41 -3.72 -6.08
CA SER A 184 -23.15 -2.70 -5.36
C SER A 184 -22.36 -1.41 -5.13
N LEU A 185 -21.06 -1.48 -4.89
CA LEU A 185 -20.19 -0.29 -4.78
C LEU A 185 -20.03 0.44 -6.12
N ARG A 186 -19.95 -0.32 -7.22
CA ARG A 186 -19.93 0.26 -8.57
C ARG A 186 -21.22 0.97 -8.92
N GLU A 187 -22.38 0.39 -8.54
CA GLU A 187 -23.71 1.00 -8.74
C GLU A 187 -23.93 2.27 -7.90
N GLU A 188 -23.45 2.29 -6.66
CA GLU A 188 -23.50 3.47 -5.79
C GLU A 188 -22.65 4.64 -6.30
N GLY A 189 -21.72 4.36 -7.21
CA GLY A 189 -20.77 5.32 -7.76
C GLY A 189 -19.44 5.30 -7.01
N MET A 190 -18.38 5.09 -7.79
CA MET A 190 -17.01 5.15 -7.32
C MET A 190 -16.35 6.47 -7.74
N PRO A 191 -15.39 7.00 -6.96
CA PRO A 191 -14.60 8.14 -7.40
C PRO A 191 -13.89 7.84 -8.72
N PRO A 192 -13.72 8.82 -9.62
CA PRO A 192 -13.04 8.62 -10.89
C PRO A 192 -11.59 8.21 -10.65
N GLY A 193 -11.15 7.12 -11.27
CA GLY A 193 -9.78 6.60 -11.11
C GLY A 193 -9.57 5.67 -9.92
N VAL A 194 -10.63 5.30 -9.19
CA VAL A 194 -10.58 4.22 -8.19
C VAL A 194 -11.21 2.97 -8.79
N ASP A 195 -10.52 1.85 -8.68
CA ASP A 195 -10.98 0.52 -9.09
C ASP A 195 -11.00 -0.43 -7.90
N ILE A 196 -11.93 -1.38 -7.91
CA ILE A 196 -12.06 -2.43 -6.92
C ILE A 196 -12.18 -3.78 -7.60
N ARG A 197 -11.38 -4.75 -7.16
CA ARG A 197 -11.37 -6.10 -7.73
C ARG A 197 -10.97 -7.15 -6.70
N LEU A 198 -11.37 -8.38 -6.95
CA LEU A 198 -10.84 -9.54 -6.23
C LEU A 198 -9.40 -9.80 -6.68
N SER A 199 -8.56 -10.25 -5.77
CA SER A 199 -7.15 -10.56 -6.01
C SER A 199 -6.68 -11.74 -5.15
N GLY A 200 -5.39 -12.04 -5.23
CA GLY A 200 -4.82 -13.13 -4.44
C GLY A 200 -5.19 -14.51 -4.97
N THR A 201 -5.65 -15.40 -4.10
CA THR A 201 -6.02 -16.78 -4.45
C THR A 201 -7.19 -16.83 -5.43
N ALA A 202 -8.11 -15.87 -5.35
CA ALA A 202 -9.28 -15.75 -6.22
C ALA A 202 -8.88 -15.52 -7.69
N ASP A 203 -8.04 -14.51 -7.94
CA ASP A 203 -7.55 -14.19 -9.29
C ASP A 203 -6.75 -15.36 -9.91
N GLN A 204 -5.95 -16.05 -9.09
CA GLN A 204 -5.19 -17.20 -9.52
C GLN A 204 -6.09 -18.38 -9.92
N LEU A 205 -7.19 -18.56 -9.21
CA LEU A 205 -8.17 -19.62 -9.46
C LEU A 205 -8.92 -19.37 -10.79
N GLU A 206 -9.39 -18.14 -11.03
CA GLU A 206 -10.04 -17.77 -12.28
C GLU A 206 -9.12 -17.95 -13.50
N ARG A 207 -7.87 -17.52 -13.40
CA ARG A 207 -6.86 -17.71 -14.46
C ARG A 207 -6.63 -19.20 -14.73
N THR A 208 -6.49 -20.01 -13.68
CA THR A 208 -6.29 -21.46 -13.79
C THR A 208 -7.47 -22.12 -14.49
N PHE A 209 -8.71 -21.77 -14.14
CA PHE A 209 -9.89 -22.31 -14.82
C PHE A 209 -9.99 -21.86 -16.28
N ALA A 210 -9.63 -20.64 -16.61
CA ALA A 210 -9.60 -20.15 -17.97
C ALA A 210 -8.57 -20.93 -18.82
N GLU A 211 -7.37 -21.15 -18.30
CA GLU A 211 -6.33 -21.96 -18.92
C GLU A 211 -6.75 -23.42 -19.10
N LEU A 212 -7.33 -24.04 -18.07
CA LEU A 212 -7.83 -25.42 -18.14
C LEU A 212 -8.93 -25.59 -19.21
N ARG A 213 -9.82 -24.61 -19.39
CA ARG A 213 -10.85 -24.66 -20.44
C ARG A 213 -10.24 -24.65 -21.85
N ILE A 214 -9.19 -23.82 -22.06
CA ILE A 214 -8.48 -23.74 -23.33
C ILE A 214 -7.73 -25.05 -23.58
N ASP A 215 -7.04 -25.60 -22.59
CA ASP A 215 -6.28 -26.85 -22.68
C ASP A 215 -7.20 -28.04 -22.95
N LEU A 216 -8.38 -28.08 -22.30
CA LEU A 216 -9.39 -29.11 -22.54
C LEU A 216 -9.89 -29.06 -23.99
N LEU A 217 -10.19 -27.86 -24.51
CA LEU A 217 -10.64 -27.69 -25.88
C LEU A 217 -9.55 -28.08 -26.86
N MET A 218 -8.30 -27.67 -26.60
CA MET A 218 -7.14 -28.04 -27.41
C MET A 218 -6.92 -29.55 -27.44
N SER A 219 -7.02 -30.22 -26.28
CA SER A 219 -6.88 -31.67 -26.19
C SER A 219 -7.97 -32.42 -26.96
N LEU A 220 -9.21 -31.91 -26.91
CA LEU A 220 -10.34 -32.48 -27.66
C LEU A 220 -10.12 -32.35 -29.17
N VAL A 221 -9.60 -31.20 -29.65
CA VAL A 221 -9.25 -31.00 -31.05
C VAL A 221 -8.13 -31.95 -31.48
N ILE A 222 -7.09 -32.12 -30.68
CA ILE A 222 -5.97 -33.03 -30.99
C ILE A 222 -6.48 -34.48 -31.06
N VAL A 223 -7.29 -34.91 -30.08
CA VAL A 223 -7.87 -36.27 -30.09
C VAL A 223 -8.73 -36.48 -31.33
N TYR A 224 -9.57 -35.48 -31.68
CA TYR A 224 -10.39 -35.53 -32.88
C TYR A 224 -9.53 -35.66 -34.15
N LEU A 225 -8.46 -34.87 -34.31
CA LEU A 225 -7.56 -34.94 -35.44
C LEU A 225 -6.83 -36.28 -35.53
N VAL A 226 -6.38 -36.83 -34.41
CA VAL A 226 -5.75 -38.16 -34.36
C VAL A 226 -6.73 -39.24 -34.80
N MET A 227 -7.98 -39.17 -34.32
CA MET A 227 -9.02 -40.11 -34.73
C MET A 227 -9.39 -39.97 -36.20
N ALA A 228 -9.49 -38.73 -36.71
CA ALA A 228 -9.75 -38.49 -38.15
C ALA A 228 -8.66 -39.05 -39.06
N VAL A 229 -7.39 -38.95 -38.65
CA VAL A 229 -6.27 -39.54 -39.36
C VAL A 229 -6.29 -41.08 -39.28
N LEU A 230 -6.61 -41.63 -38.11
CA LEU A 230 -6.64 -43.11 -37.91
C LEU A 230 -7.75 -43.75 -38.67
N PHE A 231 -8.92 -43.11 -38.77
CA PHE A 231 -10.08 -43.65 -39.51
C PHE A 231 -10.18 -43.11 -40.96
N GLU A 232 -9.19 -42.35 -41.41
CA GLU A 232 -9.17 -41.72 -42.74
C GLU A 232 -10.50 -41.00 -43.10
N SER A 233 -11.22 -40.51 -42.07
CA SER A 233 -12.52 -39.88 -42.22
C SER A 233 -12.67 -38.70 -41.24
N PHE A 234 -13.05 -37.54 -41.78
CA PHE A 234 -13.36 -36.35 -40.96
C PHE A 234 -14.80 -36.35 -40.42
N LEU A 235 -15.70 -37.18 -40.98
CA LEU A 235 -17.11 -37.20 -40.60
C LEU A 235 -17.41 -38.30 -39.59
N TYR A 236 -16.67 -39.39 -39.61
CA TYR A 236 -16.82 -40.55 -38.73
C TYR A 236 -15.44 -40.93 -38.14
N PRO A 237 -14.91 -40.04 -37.25
CA PRO A 237 -13.64 -40.36 -36.61
C PRO A 237 -13.83 -41.42 -35.50
#